data_e37832f8e78aea1d517ab66cb4d9cc73
#
_entry.id   e37832f8e78aea1d517ab66cb4d9cc73
#
_cell.length_a   1.000
_cell.length_b   1.000
_cell.length_c   1.000
_cell.angle_alpha   90.00
_cell.angle_beta   90.00
_cell.angle_gamma   90.00
#
_symmetry.space_group_name_H-M   'P 1'
#
loop_
_entity.id
_entity.type
_entity.pdbx_description
1 polymer ?
#
loop_
_entity_poly.entity_id
_entity_poly.type
_entity_poly.pdbx_seq_one_letter_code
_entity_poly.pdbx_strand_id
1 'polypeptide(L)'
;MGATLGIPIDVERIYQEMHTLGMNRAKLAEKCGWERKQLNGILKIARCRPYTLEIIAMALELPMTELMLNDAAFLQVKLDKGAKMPTRAYETDAGLDLYSLQDAIVPMFGSIRVNTGVHVAIPKNYAGILLPKSGLMDEGITSAGLIDSDYRGSVHAFLFNHTNKPYRIVKGQKVTQMCIVPIIIPKPVQVENMEATARGNKGFGSSGKF
;
A
#
# COMPACT_ATOMS: atom_id res chain seq x y z
N MET A 1 -20.01 -20.16 8.76
CA MET A 1 -20.24 -19.68 7.39
C MET A 1 -19.74 -18.24 7.35
N GLY A 2 -18.53 -18.02 6.79
CA GLY A 2 -17.95 -16.68 6.66
C GLY A 2 -18.78 -15.87 5.67
N ALA A 3 -19.34 -14.76 6.12
CA ALA A 3 -19.97 -13.78 5.25
C ALA A 3 -18.93 -13.34 4.22
N THR A 4 -19.20 -13.60 2.94
CA THR A 4 -18.40 -13.06 1.83
C THR A 4 -18.54 -11.53 1.88
N LEU A 5 -17.60 -10.87 2.53
CA LEU A 5 -17.51 -9.42 2.56
C LEU A 5 -17.41 -8.96 1.11
N GLY A 6 -18.44 -8.29 0.60
CA GLY A 6 -18.48 -7.77 -0.76
C GLY A 6 -17.32 -6.80 -1.02
N ILE A 7 -17.09 -6.44 -2.27
CA ILE A 7 -16.08 -5.43 -2.68
C ILE A 7 -16.47 -4.09 -2.07
N PRO A 8 -15.54 -3.35 -1.43
CA PRO A 8 -15.78 -1.98 -0.99
C PRO A 8 -15.94 -1.08 -2.22
N ILE A 9 -16.92 -0.17 -2.15
CA ILE A 9 -17.27 0.71 -3.25
C ILE A 9 -17.03 2.17 -2.88
N ASP A 10 -16.56 2.96 -3.85
CA ASP A 10 -16.39 4.41 -3.70
C ASP A 10 -17.73 5.12 -3.93
N VAL A 11 -18.44 5.33 -2.83
CA VAL A 11 -19.74 5.98 -2.84
C VAL A 11 -19.66 7.45 -3.25
N GLU A 12 -18.56 8.13 -2.91
CA GLU A 12 -18.33 9.52 -3.33
C GLU A 12 -18.14 9.62 -4.83
N ARG A 13 -17.33 8.73 -5.42
CA ARG A 13 -17.14 8.67 -6.88
C ARG A 13 -18.47 8.38 -7.60
N ILE A 14 -19.30 7.48 -7.05
CA ILE A 14 -20.65 7.23 -7.56
C ILE A 14 -21.49 8.52 -7.56
N TYR A 15 -21.50 9.29 -6.46
CA TYR A 15 -22.25 10.53 -6.39
C TYR A 15 -21.72 11.62 -7.32
N GLN A 16 -20.40 11.74 -7.47
CA GLN A 16 -19.77 12.66 -8.41
C GLN A 16 -20.23 12.37 -9.84
N GLU A 17 -20.22 11.09 -10.25
CA GLU A 17 -20.64 10.72 -11.60
C GLU A 17 -22.15 10.89 -11.80
N MET A 18 -22.96 10.54 -10.81
CA MET A 18 -24.39 10.86 -10.85
C MET A 18 -24.65 12.35 -11.07
N HIS A 19 -23.87 13.22 -10.40
CA HIS A 19 -23.98 14.67 -10.58
C HIS A 19 -23.58 15.08 -12.01
N THR A 20 -22.48 14.57 -12.52
CA THR A 20 -21.99 14.81 -13.89
C THR A 20 -23.03 14.43 -14.94
N LEU A 21 -23.71 13.29 -14.75
CA LEU A 21 -24.74 12.78 -15.64
C LEU A 21 -26.16 13.35 -15.38
N GLY A 22 -26.30 14.31 -14.45
CA GLY A 22 -27.59 14.88 -14.07
C GLY A 22 -28.59 13.83 -13.54
N MET A 23 -28.08 12.79 -12.87
CA MET A 23 -28.86 11.70 -12.30
C MET A 23 -29.11 11.87 -10.81
N ASN A 24 -30.31 11.50 -10.36
CA ASN A 24 -30.58 11.26 -8.94
C ASN A 24 -30.61 9.75 -8.63
N ARG A 25 -30.68 9.39 -7.34
CA ARG A 25 -30.70 7.98 -6.92
C ARG A 25 -31.87 7.18 -7.47
N ALA A 26 -33.01 7.80 -7.75
CA ALA A 26 -34.15 7.10 -8.35
C ALA A 26 -33.84 6.70 -9.80
N LYS A 27 -33.28 7.63 -10.57
CA LYS A 27 -32.90 7.40 -11.98
C LYS A 27 -31.73 6.40 -12.12
N LEU A 28 -30.78 6.43 -11.19
CA LEU A 28 -29.71 5.41 -11.16
C LEU A 28 -30.27 4.02 -10.82
N ALA A 29 -31.15 3.93 -9.83
CA ALA A 29 -31.82 2.66 -9.49
C ALA A 29 -32.61 2.10 -10.66
N GLU A 30 -33.36 2.94 -11.36
CA GLU A 30 -34.11 2.58 -12.59
C GLU A 30 -33.15 2.05 -13.68
N LYS A 31 -32.07 2.75 -13.98
CA LYS A 31 -31.04 2.28 -14.94
C LYS A 31 -30.43 0.92 -14.53
N CYS A 32 -30.29 0.66 -13.24
CA CYS A 32 -29.82 -0.63 -12.72
C CYS A 32 -30.90 -1.74 -12.71
N GLY A 33 -32.15 -1.42 -13.02
CA GLY A 33 -33.27 -2.34 -12.90
C GLY A 33 -33.67 -2.65 -11.45
N TRP A 34 -33.42 -1.71 -10.51
CA TRP A 34 -33.65 -1.90 -9.08
C TRP A 34 -34.62 -0.88 -8.49
N GLU A 35 -35.18 -1.25 -7.33
CA GLU A 35 -35.85 -0.26 -6.50
C GLU A 35 -34.86 0.70 -5.83
N ARG A 36 -35.25 1.96 -5.63
CA ARG A 36 -34.46 2.98 -4.94
C ARG A 36 -34.00 2.53 -3.54
N LYS A 37 -34.83 1.74 -2.83
CA LYS A 37 -34.50 1.20 -1.50
C LYS A 37 -33.31 0.25 -1.56
N GLN A 38 -33.23 -0.58 -2.58
CA GLN A 38 -32.13 -1.51 -2.80
C GLN A 38 -30.80 -0.76 -3.04
N LEU A 39 -30.81 0.22 -3.96
CA LEU A 39 -29.62 1.06 -4.21
C LEU A 39 -29.18 1.80 -2.95
N ASN A 40 -30.10 2.40 -2.21
CA ASN A 40 -29.78 3.10 -0.94
C ASN A 40 -29.15 2.15 0.09
N GLY A 41 -29.57 0.89 0.16
CA GLY A 41 -28.97 -0.13 1.02
C GLY A 41 -27.52 -0.40 0.64
N ILE A 42 -27.23 -0.55 -0.64
CA ILE A 42 -25.88 -0.78 -1.17
C ILE A 42 -24.96 0.42 -0.85
N LEU A 43 -25.42 1.63 -1.15
CA LEU A 43 -24.63 2.86 -0.91
C LEU A 43 -24.39 3.11 0.59
N LYS A 44 -25.34 2.76 1.47
CA LYS A 44 -25.19 2.88 2.92
C LYS A 44 -24.15 1.92 3.48
N ILE A 45 -24.09 0.67 2.97
CA ILE A 45 -23.13 -0.35 3.40
C ILE A 45 -21.75 -0.07 2.81
N ALA A 46 -21.68 0.66 1.68
CA ALA A 46 -20.48 0.94 0.90
C ALA A 46 -19.73 -0.34 0.49
N ARG A 47 -20.44 -1.45 0.31
CA ARG A 47 -19.92 -2.75 -0.14
C ARG A 47 -20.99 -3.51 -0.93
N CYS A 48 -20.59 -4.18 -2.01
CA CYS A 48 -21.49 -5.03 -2.78
C CYS A 48 -20.75 -6.20 -3.45
N ARG A 49 -21.50 -7.13 -4.05
CA ARG A 49 -20.92 -8.20 -4.86
C ARG A 49 -20.34 -7.61 -6.16
N PRO A 50 -19.30 -8.25 -6.77
CA PRO A 50 -18.74 -7.79 -8.04
C PRO A 50 -19.77 -7.51 -9.12
N TYR A 51 -20.68 -8.46 -9.36
CA TYR A 51 -21.77 -8.32 -10.33
C TYR A 51 -22.67 -7.10 -10.05
N THR A 52 -22.94 -6.80 -8.79
CA THR A 52 -23.73 -5.63 -8.38
C THR A 52 -23.03 -4.32 -8.73
N LEU A 53 -21.69 -4.27 -8.52
CA LEU A 53 -20.88 -3.11 -8.87
C LEU A 53 -20.78 -2.92 -10.39
N GLU A 54 -20.70 -4.02 -11.13
CA GLU A 54 -20.68 -3.99 -12.59
C GLU A 54 -21.95 -3.35 -13.17
N ILE A 55 -23.13 -3.69 -12.63
CA ILE A 55 -24.40 -3.07 -13.03
C ILE A 55 -24.38 -1.56 -12.75
N ILE A 56 -23.89 -1.13 -11.58
CA ILE A 56 -23.78 0.31 -11.24
C ILE A 56 -22.80 0.99 -12.21
N ALA A 57 -21.66 0.38 -12.50
CA ALA A 57 -20.66 0.89 -13.40
C ALA A 57 -21.21 1.08 -14.83
N MET A 58 -21.91 0.08 -15.34
CA MET A 58 -22.60 0.16 -16.65
C MET A 58 -23.64 1.29 -16.68
N ALA A 59 -24.44 1.43 -15.61
CA ALA A 59 -25.44 2.50 -15.52
C ALA A 59 -24.84 3.91 -15.46
N LEU A 60 -23.62 4.03 -14.95
CA LEU A 60 -22.85 5.27 -14.85
C LEU A 60 -21.88 5.47 -16.04
N GLU A 61 -21.79 4.52 -16.96
CA GLU A 61 -20.91 4.56 -18.13
C GLU A 61 -19.40 4.66 -17.76
N LEU A 62 -19.04 4.04 -16.60
CA LEU A 62 -17.67 3.99 -16.08
C LEU A 62 -17.11 2.56 -16.03
N PRO A 63 -15.80 2.39 -16.10
CA PRO A 63 -15.18 1.13 -15.72
C PRO A 63 -15.47 0.80 -14.24
N MET A 64 -15.79 -0.47 -13.95
CA MET A 64 -16.03 -0.94 -12.57
C MET A 64 -14.87 -0.59 -11.62
N THR A 65 -13.64 -0.58 -12.12
CA THR A 65 -12.41 -0.27 -11.37
C THR A 65 -12.40 1.15 -10.80
N GLU A 66 -13.08 2.10 -11.43
CA GLU A 66 -13.21 3.47 -10.93
C GLU A 66 -14.21 3.62 -9.78
N LEU A 67 -15.10 2.66 -9.63
CA LEU A 67 -16.10 2.61 -8.56
C LEU A 67 -15.68 1.71 -7.40
N MET A 68 -14.57 1.01 -7.52
CA MET A 68 -14.01 0.24 -6.42
C MET A 68 -13.26 1.18 -5.49
N LEU A 69 -13.66 1.21 -4.19
CA LEU A 69 -12.73 1.73 -3.19
C LEU A 69 -11.48 0.85 -3.26
N ASN A 70 -10.39 1.46 -3.66
CA ASN A 70 -9.12 0.79 -3.56
C ASN A 70 -8.89 0.51 -2.06
N ASP A 71 -8.91 -0.76 -1.65
CA ASP A 71 -8.60 -1.15 -0.26
C ASP A 71 -7.22 -0.60 0.17
N ALA A 72 -6.39 -0.20 -0.80
CA ALA A 72 -5.14 0.51 -0.57
C ALA A 72 -5.33 1.99 -0.16
N ALA A 73 -6.53 2.57 -0.27
CA ALA A 73 -6.79 3.94 0.22
C ALA A 73 -6.68 4.05 1.75
N PHE A 74 -6.87 2.94 2.47
CA PHE A 74 -6.81 2.89 3.92
C PHE A 74 -5.85 1.80 4.39
N LEU A 75 -4.80 2.19 5.08
CA LEU A 75 -3.90 1.27 5.76
C LEU A 75 -4.35 1.12 7.22
N GLN A 76 -4.81 -0.07 7.60
CA GLN A 76 -5.11 -0.35 9.01
C GLN A 76 -3.80 -0.45 9.79
N VAL A 77 -3.72 0.29 10.90
CA VAL A 77 -2.53 0.35 11.75
C VAL A 77 -2.92 0.04 13.19
N LYS A 78 -2.17 -0.87 13.82
CA LYS A 78 -2.21 -1.11 15.27
C LYS A 78 -0.87 -0.67 15.86
N LEU A 79 -0.90 -0.08 17.03
CA LEU A 79 0.29 0.42 17.72
C LEU A 79 0.54 -0.33 19.01
N ASP A 80 1.80 -0.66 19.27
CA ASP A 80 2.25 -1.08 20.61
C ASP A 80 2.29 0.12 21.55
N LYS A 81 2.31 -0.14 22.86
CA LYS A 81 2.37 0.91 23.89
C LYS A 81 3.62 1.80 23.67
N GLY A 82 3.37 3.08 23.46
CA GLY A 82 4.42 4.09 23.26
C GLY A 82 4.94 4.22 21.83
N ALA A 83 4.41 3.45 20.88
CA ALA A 83 4.68 3.63 19.45
C ALA A 83 3.98 4.89 18.91
N LYS A 84 4.52 5.46 17.86
CA LYS A 84 3.93 6.59 17.14
C LYS A 84 3.22 6.12 15.88
N MET A 85 2.08 6.74 15.57
CA MET A 85 1.38 6.55 14.31
C MET A 85 2.30 6.93 13.14
N PRO A 86 2.37 6.12 12.07
CA PRO A 86 3.06 6.51 10.84
C PRO A 86 2.51 7.82 10.29
N THR A 87 3.39 8.71 9.82
CA THR A 87 2.97 10.02 9.30
C THR A 87 3.60 10.33 7.95
N ARG A 88 3.03 11.31 7.26
CA ARG A 88 3.64 12.01 6.13
C ARG A 88 3.97 13.44 6.55
N ALA A 89 5.08 13.98 6.05
CA ALA A 89 5.41 15.40 6.26
C ALA A 89 4.48 16.29 5.41
N TYR A 90 4.22 15.86 4.17
CA TYR A 90 3.26 16.46 3.26
C TYR A 90 2.24 15.41 2.83
N GLU A 91 1.02 15.84 2.57
CA GLU A 91 -0.10 14.94 2.22
C GLU A 91 0.19 14.06 0.99
N THR A 92 0.97 14.58 0.05
CA THR A 92 1.36 13.92 -1.20
C THR A 92 2.62 13.04 -1.11
N ASP A 93 3.27 12.96 0.07
CA ASP A 93 4.46 12.11 0.23
C ASP A 93 4.11 10.65 -0.02
N ALA A 94 4.93 9.95 -0.81
CA ALA A 94 4.75 8.52 -1.08
C ALA A 94 5.01 7.66 0.16
N GLY A 95 5.98 8.05 1.00
CA GLY A 95 6.42 7.30 2.16
C GLY A 95 5.69 7.68 3.44
N LEU A 96 5.34 6.68 4.23
CA LEU A 96 4.91 6.82 5.62
C LEU A 96 6.13 6.71 6.54
N ASP A 97 6.44 7.77 7.26
CA ASP A 97 7.53 7.79 8.24
C ASP A 97 7.24 6.86 9.41
N LEU A 98 8.18 5.99 9.74
CA LEU A 98 8.15 5.10 10.89
C LEU A 98 9.19 5.54 11.92
N TYR A 99 8.83 5.43 13.19
CA TYR A 99 9.60 5.99 14.30
C TYR A 99 10.17 4.88 15.18
N SER A 100 11.35 5.09 15.74
CA SER A 100 11.93 4.17 16.72
C SER A 100 11.09 4.13 17.99
N LEU A 101 10.78 2.92 18.47
CA LEU A 101 10.09 2.70 19.73
C LEU A 101 10.99 2.92 20.96
N GLN A 102 12.32 2.85 20.78
CA GLN A 102 13.31 2.91 21.85
C GLN A 102 14.62 3.53 21.37
N ASP A 103 15.49 3.88 22.30
CA ASP A 103 16.87 4.26 21.98
C ASP A 103 17.65 3.05 21.44
N ALA A 104 18.56 3.29 20.51
CA ALA A 104 19.39 2.25 19.92
C ALA A 104 20.73 2.83 19.44
N ILE A 105 21.72 1.97 19.21
CA ILE A 105 23.00 2.34 18.61
C ILE A 105 23.24 1.45 17.40
N VAL A 106 23.41 2.04 16.23
CA VAL A 106 23.84 1.34 15.03
C VAL A 106 25.37 1.32 15.04
N PRO A 107 26.02 0.15 15.21
CA PRO A 107 27.48 0.09 15.30
C PRO A 107 28.13 0.56 14.00
N MET A 108 29.36 1.07 14.08
CA MET A 108 30.15 1.43 12.90
C MET A 108 30.26 0.23 11.96
N PHE A 109 30.09 0.45 10.66
CA PHE A 109 30.10 -0.58 9.61
C PHE A 109 29.23 -1.81 9.92
N GLY A 110 28.19 -1.63 10.74
CA GLY A 110 27.31 -2.69 11.20
C GLY A 110 25.83 -2.42 10.90
N SER A 111 24.99 -3.28 11.43
CA SER A 111 23.54 -3.17 11.26
C SER A 111 22.80 -3.57 12.52
N ILE A 112 21.58 -3.05 12.67
CA ILE A 112 20.63 -3.46 13.72
C ILE A 112 19.20 -3.49 13.19
N ARG A 113 18.35 -4.19 13.91
CA ARG A 113 16.89 -4.09 13.77
C ARG A 113 16.35 -3.14 14.83
N VAL A 114 15.63 -2.11 14.40
CA VAL A 114 14.96 -1.14 15.27
C VAL A 114 13.46 -1.39 15.23
N ASN A 115 12.88 -1.70 16.38
CA ASN A 115 11.44 -1.89 16.48
C ASN A 115 10.72 -0.54 16.38
N THR A 116 9.68 -0.47 15.56
CA THR A 116 8.82 0.71 15.44
C THR A 116 7.57 0.62 16.31
N GLY A 117 7.19 -0.58 16.77
CA GLY A 117 5.94 -0.85 17.46
C GLY A 117 4.70 -0.66 16.58
N VAL A 118 4.87 -0.60 15.27
CA VAL A 118 3.80 -0.40 14.30
C VAL A 118 3.46 -1.72 13.65
N HIS A 119 2.18 -2.11 13.67
CA HIS A 119 1.63 -3.25 12.95
C HIS A 119 0.73 -2.73 11.85
N VAL A 120 0.80 -3.32 10.66
CA VAL A 120 0.01 -2.90 9.50
C VAL A 120 -0.75 -4.06 8.89
N ALA A 121 -1.94 -3.79 8.35
CA ALA A 121 -2.65 -4.72 7.50
C ALA A 121 -2.60 -4.20 6.05
N ILE A 122 -1.57 -4.59 5.33
CA ILE A 122 -1.39 -4.23 3.93
C ILE A 122 -2.46 -4.96 3.10
N PRO A 123 -3.15 -4.28 2.17
CA PRO A 123 -4.14 -4.91 1.31
C PRO A 123 -3.53 -6.03 0.45
N LYS A 124 -4.34 -7.03 0.10
CA LYS A 124 -3.93 -8.10 -0.82
C LYS A 124 -3.47 -7.51 -2.15
N ASN A 125 -2.43 -8.11 -2.76
CA ASN A 125 -1.76 -7.65 -3.97
C ASN A 125 -0.96 -6.34 -3.81
N TYR A 126 -0.65 -5.96 -2.55
CA TYR A 126 0.27 -4.89 -2.24
C TYR A 126 1.36 -5.39 -1.28
N ALA A 127 2.48 -4.69 -1.26
CA ALA A 127 3.55 -4.89 -0.29
C ALA A 127 3.99 -3.55 0.30
N GLY A 128 4.54 -3.59 1.51
CA GLY A 128 5.19 -2.45 2.13
C GLY A 128 6.70 -2.51 1.88
N ILE A 129 7.25 -1.55 1.17
CA ILE A 129 8.69 -1.44 0.97
C ILE A 129 9.25 -0.43 1.96
N LEU A 130 10.19 -0.86 2.79
CA LEU A 130 10.92 0.03 3.69
C LEU A 130 12.10 0.64 2.95
N LEU A 131 12.14 1.96 2.95
CA LEU A 131 13.13 2.77 2.27
C LEU A 131 13.87 3.67 3.27
N PRO A 132 15.13 4.01 3.02
CA PRO A 132 15.86 4.91 3.89
C PRO A 132 15.28 6.32 3.85
N LYS A 133 15.44 7.05 4.93
CA LYS A 133 15.17 8.49 5.01
C LYS A 133 16.34 9.26 4.42
N SER A 134 16.08 10.26 3.58
CA SER A 134 17.13 11.07 2.96
C SER A 134 18.12 11.66 4.00
N GLY A 135 17.62 12.26 5.08
CA GLY A 135 18.48 12.80 6.11
C GLY A 135 19.36 11.76 6.83
N LEU A 136 18.89 10.50 6.95
CA LEU A 136 19.74 9.42 7.47
C LEU A 136 20.75 8.94 6.43
N MET A 137 20.38 8.95 5.15
CA MET A 137 21.31 8.63 4.06
C MET A 137 22.47 9.60 4.00
N ASP A 138 22.22 10.88 4.18
CA ASP A 138 23.28 11.93 4.25
C ASP A 138 24.25 11.67 5.41
N GLU A 139 23.77 11.05 6.49
CA GLU A 139 24.59 10.63 7.64
C GLU A 139 25.17 9.22 7.48
N GLY A 140 25.04 8.60 6.30
CA GLY A 140 25.56 7.27 5.98
C GLY A 140 24.75 6.11 6.59
N ILE A 141 23.51 6.36 6.98
CA ILE A 141 22.60 5.33 7.52
C ILE A 141 21.53 4.99 6.47
N THR A 142 21.45 3.73 6.09
CA THR A 142 20.42 3.26 5.16
C THR A 142 19.47 2.28 5.84
N SER A 143 18.33 2.01 5.20
CA SER A 143 17.38 0.99 5.64
C SER A 143 16.83 0.21 4.45
N ALA A 144 16.40 -1.02 4.69
CA ALA A 144 15.71 -1.84 3.71
C ALA A 144 14.72 -2.78 4.39
N GLY A 145 13.71 -3.22 3.65
CA GLY A 145 12.78 -4.24 4.11
C GLY A 145 11.60 -4.41 3.18
N LEU A 146 10.99 -5.57 3.24
CA LEU A 146 9.76 -5.91 2.54
C LEU A 146 8.76 -6.43 3.58
N ILE A 147 7.56 -5.90 3.55
CA ILE A 147 6.45 -6.29 4.44
C ILE A 147 5.36 -6.89 3.57
N ASP A 148 5.08 -8.17 3.81
CA ASP A 148 4.07 -8.92 3.07
C ASP A 148 2.64 -8.53 3.51
N SER A 149 1.67 -8.73 2.62
CA SER A 149 0.27 -8.36 2.87
C SER A 149 -0.38 -9.17 4.00
N ASP A 150 0.10 -10.36 4.32
CA ASP A 150 -0.39 -11.23 5.39
C ASP A 150 0.41 -11.10 6.70
N TYR A 151 1.52 -10.35 6.70
CA TYR A 151 2.28 -10.09 7.92
C TYR A 151 1.49 -9.20 8.90
N ARG A 152 1.47 -9.58 10.17
CA ARG A 152 0.79 -8.85 11.26
C ARG A 152 1.68 -8.55 12.46
N GLY A 153 2.96 -8.92 12.37
CA GLY A 153 3.96 -8.59 13.39
C GLY A 153 4.31 -7.10 13.41
N SER A 154 5.11 -6.68 14.39
CA SER A 154 5.65 -5.33 14.43
C SER A 154 6.64 -5.10 13.30
N VAL A 155 6.51 -3.98 12.61
CA VAL A 155 7.46 -3.55 11.58
C VAL A 155 8.77 -3.15 12.22
N HIS A 156 9.86 -3.72 11.73
CA HIS A 156 11.22 -3.37 12.15
C HIS A 156 11.97 -2.69 11.02
N ALA A 157 12.62 -1.57 11.32
CA ALA A 157 13.58 -0.95 10.42
C ALA A 157 14.92 -1.71 10.53
N PHE A 158 15.39 -2.29 9.43
CA PHE A 158 16.76 -2.77 9.31
C PHE A 158 17.64 -1.58 8.94
N LEU A 159 18.49 -1.14 9.86
CA LEU A 159 19.41 -0.02 9.66
C LEU A 159 20.82 -0.53 9.43
N PHE A 160 21.47 0.03 8.43
CA PHE A 160 22.88 -0.25 8.07
C PHE A 160 23.68 1.05 8.22
N ASN A 161 24.77 1.00 8.95
CA ASN A 161 25.70 2.12 9.12
C ASN A 161 26.92 1.90 8.22
N HIS A 162 27.10 2.78 7.25
CA HIS A 162 28.21 2.75 6.30
C HIS A 162 29.39 3.63 6.76
N THR A 163 29.36 4.14 7.99
CA THR A 163 30.38 5.03 8.53
C THR A 163 31.26 4.33 9.55
N ASN A 164 32.42 4.95 9.84
CA ASN A 164 33.37 4.50 10.84
C ASN A 164 33.08 5.00 12.26
N LYS A 165 31.84 5.50 12.49
CA LYS A 165 31.39 5.96 13.82
C LYS A 165 30.05 5.30 14.14
N PRO A 166 29.80 4.95 15.43
CA PRO A 166 28.47 4.48 15.82
C PRO A 166 27.43 5.60 15.65
N TYR A 167 26.23 5.25 15.23
CA TYR A 167 25.12 6.18 15.07
C TYR A 167 24.08 5.97 16.16
N ARG A 168 23.73 7.02 16.89
CA ARG A 168 22.74 6.96 17.96
C ARG A 168 21.35 7.27 17.41
N ILE A 169 20.42 6.36 17.63
CA ILE A 169 18.99 6.54 17.42
C ILE A 169 18.36 6.89 18.77
N VAL A 170 17.50 7.90 18.80
CA VAL A 170 16.69 8.21 19.98
C VAL A 170 15.25 7.78 19.78
N LYS A 171 14.58 7.39 20.87
CA LYS A 171 13.15 7.06 20.84
C LYS A 171 12.34 8.15 20.18
N GLY A 172 11.48 7.75 19.24
CA GLY A 172 10.63 8.66 18.49
C GLY A 172 11.30 9.38 17.33
N GLN A 173 12.56 9.04 17.01
CA GLN A 173 13.24 9.47 15.80
C GLN A 173 12.67 8.71 14.58
N LYS A 174 12.54 9.38 13.44
CA LYS A 174 12.21 8.75 12.16
C LYS A 174 13.37 7.88 11.69
N VAL A 175 13.15 6.59 11.50
CA VAL A 175 14.22 5.63 11.20
C VAL A 175 14.11 5.00 9.81
N THR A 176 12.94 4.99 9.24
CA THR A 176 12.67 4.50 7.89
C THR A 176 11.35 5.10 7.39
N GLN A 177 11.06 4.92 6.12
CA GLN A 177 9.75 5.23 5.56
C GLN A 177 9.22 4.01 4.82
N MET A 178 7.90 3.82 4.85
CA MET A 178 7.22 2.70 4.19
C MET A 178 6.37 3.20 3.03
N CYS A 179 6.64 2.69 1.83
CA CYS A 179 5.79 2.88 0.67
C CYS A 179 4.94 1.64 0.44
N ILE A 180 3.63 1.81 0.22
CA ILE A 180 2.74 0.72 -0.18
C ILE A 180 2.71 0.68 -1.70
N VAL A 181 3.11 -0.46 -2.27
CA VAL A 181 3.22 -0.63 -3.73
C VAL A 181 2.39 -1.83 -4.19
N PRO A 182 1.74 -1.75 -5.37
CA PRO A 182 1.08 -2.91 -5.96
C PRO A 182 2.12 -3.94 -6.40
N ILE A 183 1.80 -5.22 -6.20
CA ILE A 183 2.66 -6.34 -6.60
C ILE A 183 1.87 -7.38 -7.39
N ILE A 184 2.59 -8.13 -8.22
CA ILE A 184 2.11 -9.36 -8.83
C ILE A 184 2.71 -10.52 -8.03
N ILE A 185 1.91 -11.55 -7.77
CA ILE A 185 2.34 -12.77 -7.07
C ILE A 185 2.25 -13.93 -8.07
N PRO A 186 3.22 -14.06 -8.99
CA PRO A 186 3.19 -15.10 -10.01
C PRO A 186 3.51 -16.47 -9.38
N LYS A 187 2.85 -17.51 -9.89
CA LYS A 187 3.24 -18.87 -9.59
C LYS A 187 4.46 -19.23 -10.45
N PRO A 188 5.61 -19.60 -9.86
CA PRO A 188 6.76 -20.01 -10.65
C PRO A 188 6.47 -21.32 -11.39
N VAL A 189 6.86 -21.37 -12.66
CA VAL A 189 6.77 -22.57 -13.51
C VAL A 189 8.14 -22.84 -14.10
N GLN A 190 8.63 -24.07 -13.92
CA GLN A 190 9.87 -24.49 -14.53
C GLN A 190 9.65 -24.71 -16.03
N VAL A 191 10.52 -24.16 -16.85
CA VAL A 191 10.55 -24.34 -18.31
C VAL A 191 11.95 -24.82 -18.73
N GLU A 192 12.02 -25.58 -19.78
CA GLU A 192 13.31 -26.04 -20.33
C GLU A 192 14.03 -24.92 -21.08
N ASN A 193 13.28 -24.10 -21.80
CA ASN A 193 13.80 -22.99 -22.58
C ASN A 193 12.99 -21.72 -22.35
N MET A 194 13.66 -20.57 -22.38
CA MET A 194 13.05 -19.25 -22.39
C MET A 194 13.10 -18.65 -23.78
N GLU A 195 12.14 -17.80 -24.09
CA GLU A 195 12.13 -17.07 -25.36
C GLU A 195 13.41 -16.23 -25.52
N ALA A 196 13.97 -16.25 -26.74
CA ALA A 196 15.12 -15.43 -27.06
C ALA A 196 14.75 -13.95 -27.11
N THR A 197 15.57 -13.10 -26.51
CA THR A 197 15.40 -11.64 -26.56
C THR A 197 16.60 -10.96 -27.19
N ALA A 198 16.47 -9.73 -27.67
CA ALA A 198 17.58 -8.97 -28.24
C ALA A 198 18.74 -8.75 -27.24
N ARG A 199 18.44 -8.72 -25.93
CA ARG A 199 19.44 -8.61 -24.86
C ARG A 199 20.09 -9.97 -24.57
N GLY A 200 19.35 -11.08 -24.69
CA GLY A 200 19.81 -12.41 -24.34
C GLY A 200 20.41 -12.47 -22.95
N ASN A 201 21.58 -13.13 -22.82
CA ASN A 201 22.30 -13.30 -21.54
C ASN A 201 23.23 -12.12 -21.20
N LYS A 202 23.21 -11.02 -21.94
CA LYS A 202 24.06 -9.86 -21.69
C LYS A 202 23.67 -9.19 -20.36
N GLY A 203 24.56 -9.22 -19.36
CA GLY A 203 24.38 -8.69 -18.01
C GLY A 203 25.01 -7.31 -17.80
N PHE A 204 25.77 -7.22 -16.72
CA PHE A 204 26.39 -5.98 -16.27
C PHE A 204 27.24 -5.28 -17.36
N GLY A 205 27.01 -3.97 -17.56
CA GLY A 205 27.74 -3.18 -18.53
C GLY A 205 27.30 -3.33 -19.98
N SER A 206 26.27 -4.15 -20.26
CA SER A 206 25.81 -4.41 -21.63
C SER A 206 25.15 -3.21 -22.33
N SER A 207 24.74 -2.19 -21.59
CA SER A 207 24.17 -0.93 -22.08
C SER A 207 25.20 0.18 -22.30
N GLY A 208 26.51 -0.09 -22.04
CA GLY A 208 27.57 0.91 -22.12
C GLY A 208 27.62 1.86 -20.92
N LYS A 209 28.63 2.75 -20.91
CA LYS A 209 28.76 3.79 -19.89
C LYS A 209 28.22 5.16 -20.36
N PHE A 210 28.04 5.33 -21.68
CA PHE A 210 27.58 6.56 -22.33
C PHE A 210 26.66 6.21 -23.48
#